data_e06163216a9fd86c3c2400f470ae53ee
#
_entry.id   e06163216a9fd86c3c2400f470ae53ee
#
_cell.length_a   1.000
_cell.length_b   1.000
_cell.length_c   1.000
_cell.angle_alpha   90.00
_cell.angle_beta   90.00
_cell.angle_gamma   90.00
#
_symmetry.space_group_name_H-M   'P 1'
#
loop_
_entity.id
_entity.type
_entity.pdbx_description
1 polymer ?
#
loop_
_entity_poly.entity_id
_entity_poly.type
_entity_poly.pdbx_seq_one_letter_code
_entity_poly.pdbx_strand_id
1 'polypeptide(L)'
;MRFLIWLSRGIVALALVIIVVLWFAARRGDRGLIEEEIAIARPTSVVFRWISSEQHARRWISDVIELRKSDSDGPAAYSFVQLVNGHRVEMTVRIAREIPNQELDLLTSSGASVSEGFSGDASFRLIAGDDYTRLVFHSQTQFVRFRDRILEPVLTIAMQRKIHDDLARLKILLEAETVKSESPHDSH
;
A
#
# COMPACT_ATOMS: atom_id res chain seq x y z
N MET A 1 -17.64 -46.37 23.04
CA MET A 1 -17.21 -45.38 24.04
C MET A 1 -15.76 -44.94 23.94
N ARG A 2 -14.81 -45.86 23.79
CA ARG A 2 -13.36 -45.54 23.65
C ARG A 2 -13.02 -44.68 22.42
N PHE A 3 -13.69 -44.89 21.29
CA PHE A 3 -13.47 -44.13 20.05
C PHE A 3 -13.85 -42.62 20.19
N LEU A 4 -14.94 -42.30 20.85
CA LEU A 4 -15.35 -40.95 21.12
C LEU A 4 -14.34 -40.13 22.00
N ILE A 5 -13.75 -40.83 22.98
CA ILE A 5 -12.72 -40.25 23.86
C ILE A 5 -11.44 -39.95 23.09
N TRP A 6 -11.05 -40.82 22.14
CA TRP A 6 -9.90 -40.59 21.27
C TRP A 6 -10.13 -39.43 20.30
N LEU A 7 -11.33 -39.34 19.73
CA LEU A 7 -11.71 -38.29 18.82
C LEU A 7 -11.72 -36.93 19.54
N SER A 8 -12.27 -36.86 20.75
CA SER A 8 -12.31 -35.61 21.53
C SER A 8 -10.92 -35.14 21.94
N ARG A 9 -10.00 -36.06 22.28
CA ARG A 9 -8.60 -35.73 22.58
C ARG A 9 -7.86 -35.18 21.36
N GLY A 10 -8.11 -35.74 20.17
CA GLY A 10 -7.54 -35.27 18.92
C GLY A 10 -7.99 -33.84 18.59
N ILE A 11 -9.27 -33.53 18.77
CA ILE A 11 -9.83 -32.21 18.54
C ILE A 11 -9.26 -31.19 19.53
N VAL A 12 -9.14 -31.53 20.81
CA VAL A 12 -8.56 -30.66 21.82
C VAL A 12 -7.09 -30.38 21.54
N ALA A 13 -6.30 -31.42 21.16
CA ALA A 13 -4.89 -31.26 20.80
C ALA A 13 -4.73 -30.34 19.57
N LEU A 14 -5.57 -30.54 18.54
CA LEU A 14 -5.56 -29.68 17.34
C LEU A 14 -5.92 -28.23 17.69
N ALA A 15 -6.94 -28.02 18.52
CA ALA A 15 -7.32 -26.69 18.96
C ALA A 15 -6.20 -26.00 19.75
N LEU A 16 -5.50 -26.72 20.63
CA LEU A 16 -4.35 -26.19 21.36
C LEU A 16 -3.20 -25.83 20.43
N VAL A 17 -2.89 -26.65 19.44
CA VAL A 17 -1.86 -26.33 18.43
C VAL A 17 -2.23 -25.08 17.66
N ILE A 18 -3.49 -24.96 17.22
CA ILE A 18 -3.97 -23.75 16.53
C ILE A 18 -3.85 -22.50 17.43
N ILE A 19 -4.26 -22.61 18.69
CA ILE A 19 -4.15 -21.49 19.66
C ILE A 19 -2.68 -21.10 19.86
N VAL A 20 -1.77 -22.06 19.99
CA VAL A 20 -0.33 -21.78 20.15
C VAL A 20 0.23 -21.13 18.89
N VAL A 21 -0.11 -21.61 17.71
CA VAL A 21 0.33 -21.04 16.44
C VAL A 21 -0.19 -19.60 16.30
N LEU A 22 -1.47 -19.38 16.58
CA LEU A 22 -2.08 -18.06 16.55
C LEU A 22 -1.46 -17.11 17.58
N TRP A 23 -1.12 -17.62 18.76
CA TRP A 23 -0.47 -16.85 19.81
C TRP A 23 0.97 -16.47 19.44
N PHE A 24 1.73 -17.37 18.81
CA PHE A 24 3.05 -17.07 18.28
C PHE A 24 2.97 -16.10 17.10
N ALA A 25 2.02 -16.27 16.21
CA ALA A 25 1.76 -15.34 15.11
C ALA A 25 1.43 -13.94 15.62
N ALA A 26 0.56 -13.85 16.64
CA ALA A 26 0.18 -12.56 17.25
C ALA A 26 1.31 -11.89 18.06
N ARG A 27 2.30 -12.66 18.51
CA ARG A 27 3.50 -12.14 19.21
C ARG A 27 4.65 -11.76 18.28
N ARG A 28 4.66 -12.26 17.06
CA ARG A 28 5.55 -11.72 16.03
C ARG A 28 5.08 -10.30 15.80
N GLY A 29 5.79 -9.36 16.40
CA GLY A 29 5.57 -7.93 16.20
C GLY A 29 6.04 -7.48 14.81
N ASP A 30 5.91 -8.37 13.83
CA ASP A 30 6.25 -8.12 12.44
C ASP A 30 5.17 -7.21 11.89
N ARG A 31 5.53 -6.00 11.73
CA ARG A 31 4.82 -4.95 11.03
C ARG A 31 4.73 -5.43 9.59
N GLY A 32 3.56 -5.36 8.99
CA GLY A 32 3.37 -5.69 7.58
C GLY A 32 4.33 -4.89 6.72
N LEU A 33 5.50 -5.47 6.44
CA LEU A 33 6.56 -4.86 5.64
C LEU A 33 6.33 -5.20 4.19
N ILE A 34 6.32 -4.19 3.34
CA ILE A 34 6.23 -4.33 1.89
C ILE A 34 7.39 -3.56 1.27
N GLU A 35 8.13 -4.24 0.41
CA GLU A 35 9.18 -3.64 -0.42
C GLU A 35 8.93 -4.03 -1.86
N GLU A 36 8.84 -3.03 -2.73
CA GLU A 36 8.68 -3.21 -4.18
C GLU A 36 9.60 -2.26 -4.93
N GLU A 37 10.15 -2.74 -6.03
CA GLU A 37 11.02 -1.95 -6.88
C GLU A 37 10.60 -2.08 -8.34
N ILE A 38 10.56 -0.95 -9.05
CA ILE A 38 10.24 -0.94 -10.47
C ILE A 38 11.10 0.07 -11.22
N ALA A 39 11.59 -0.31 -12.40
CA ALA A 39 12.27 0.59 -13.31
C ALA A 39 11.28 1.17 -14.33
N ILE A 40 11.25 2.48 -14.46
CA ILE A 40 10.36 3.25 -15.32
C ILE A 40 11.22 4.05 -16.30
N ALA A 41 11.04 3.86 -17.60
CA ALA A 41 11.80 4.56 -18.65
C ALA A 41 11.38 6.03 -18.76
N ARG A 42 11.60 6.79 -17.70
CA ARG A 42 11.26 8.21 -17.52
C ARG A 42 12.21 8.91 -16.56
N PRO A 43 12.45 10.22 -16.74
CA PRO A 43 13.20 11.03 -15.77
C PRO A 43 12.52 11.08 -14.40
N THR A 44 13.31 11.20 -13.34
CA THR A 44 12.81 11.30 -11.94
C THR A 44 11.78 12.40 -11.74
N SER A 45 11.94 13.54 -12.40
CA SER A 45 11.01 14.68 -12.31
C SER A 45 9.60 14.35 -12.83
N VAL A 46 9.52 13.52 -13.86
CA VAL A 46 8.24 13.07 -14.42
C VAL A 46 7.60 12.05 -13.47
N VAL A 47 8.36 11.05 -13.02
CA VAL A 47 7.87 10.04 -12.07
C VAL A 47 7.42 10.69 -10.77
N PHE A 48 8.23 11.61 -10.23
CA PHE A 48 7.91 12.32 -8.99
C PHE A 48 6.59 13.09 -9.08
N ARG A 49 6.35 13.81 -10.18
CA ARG A 49 5.09 14.53 -10.42
C ARG A 49 3.88 13.61 -10.38
N TRP A 50 4.02 12.37 -10.86
CA TRP A 50 2.93 11.41 -10.87
C TRP A 50 2.63 10.83 -9.50
N ILE A 51 3.63 10.57 -8.68
CA ILE A 51 3.42 10.01 -7.34
C ILE A 51 3.00 11.08 -6.32
N SER A 52 3.40 12.34 -6.51
CA SER A 52 3.09 13.44 -5.58
C SER A 52 1.78 14.18 -5.92
N SER A 53 1.21 13.98 -7.11
CA SER A 53 0.01 14.68 -7.56
C SER A 53 -1.27 13.89 -7.31
N GLU A 54 -2.23 14.52 -6.64
CA GLU A 54 -3.57 13.98 -6.43
C GLU A 54 -4.28 13.57 -7.73
N GLN A 55 -4.16 14.40 -8.77
CA GLN A 55 -4.81 14.15 -10.06
C GLN A 55 -4.28 12.88 -10.73
N HIS A 56 -2.96 12.64 -10.61
CA HIS A 56 -2.34 11.45 -11.17
C HIS A 56 -2.57 10.22 -10.29
N ALA A 57 -2.61 10.38 -8.96
CA ALA A 57 -2.82 9.28 -8.02
C ALA A 57 -4.10 8.49 -8.36
N ARG A 58 -5.19 9.16 -8.70
CA ARG A 58 -6.44 8.52 -9.12
C ARG A 58 -6.32 7.67 -10.38
N ARG A 59 -5.30 7.87 -11.20
CA ARG A 59 -5.11 7.15 -12.47
C ARG A 59 -4.36 5.83 -12.29
N TRP A 60 -3.45 5.78 -11.34
CA TRP A 60 -2.60 4.60 -11.16
C TRP A 60 -2.93 3.79 -9.91
N ILE A 61 -3.45 4.40 -8.84
CA ILE A 61 -3.91 3.65 -7.66
C ILE A 61 -5.28 3.04 -7.97
N SER A 62 -5.38 1.71 -7.88
CA SER A 62 -6.63 0.99 -8.11
C SER A 62 -7.61 1.17 -6.95
N ASP A 63 -8.91 1.00 -7.25
CA ASP A 63 -10.00 0.96 -6.27
C ASP A 63 -10.22 2.25 -5.45
N VAL A 64 -9.59 3.37 -5.84
CA VAL A 64 -9.85 4.67 -5.23
C VAL A 64 -11.17 5.22 -5.77
N ILE A 65 -12.17 5.33 -4.88
CA ILE A 65 -13.49 5.89 -5.22
C ILE A 65 -13.49 7.40 -5.06
N GLU A 66 -12.96 7.87 -3.93
CA GLU A 66 -12.91 9.29 -3.59
C GLU A 66 -11.51 9.65 -3.09
N LEU A 67 -11.05 10.81 -3.49
CA LEU A 67 -9.83 11.43 -3.01
C LEU A 67 -10.13 12.89 -2.75
N ARG A 68 -9.94 13.35 -1.52
CA ARG A 68 -10.21 14.74 -1.10
C ARG A 68 -9.02 15.27 -0.34
N LYS A 69 -8.63 16.49 -0.65
CA LYS A 69 -7.67 17.21 0.16
C LYS A 69 -8.35 17.58 1.48
N SER A 70 -7.68 17.35 2.59
CA SER A 70 -8.16 17.76 3.90
C SER A 70 -7.93 19.27 4.08
N ASP A 71 -8.96 19.99 4.52
CA ASP A 71 -8.90 21.45 4.78
C ASP A 71 -8.25 21.77 6.15
N SER A 72 -7.49 20.85 6.73
CA SER A 72 -6.81 21.09 8.01
C SER A 72 -5.62 22.05 7.84
N ASP A 73 -5.44 22.99 8.77
CA ASP A 73 -4.33 23.94 8.84
C ASP A 73 -2.95 23.30 9.11
N GLY A 74 -2.76 22.06 8.72
CA GLY A 74 -1.56 21.26 8.93
C GLY A 74 -0.87 20.84 7.63
N PRO A 75 0.12 19.94 7.72
CA PRO A 75 0.76 19.35 6.56
C PRO A 75 -0.28 18.78 5.61
N ALA A 76 -0.02 18.86 4.29
CA ALA A 76 -0.95 18.39 3.27
C ALA A 76 -1.43 16.97 3.58
N ALA A 77 -2.72 16.85 3.84
CA ALA A 77 -3.38 15.60 4.15
C ALA A 77 -4.46 15.33 3.10
N TYR A 78 -4.61 14.08 2.76
CA TYR A 78 -5.62 13.61 1.82
C TYR A 78 -6.45 12.52 2.48
N SER A 79 -7.77 12.65 2.38
CA SER A 79 -8.68 11.54 2.69
C SER A 79 -9.01 10.83 1.40
N PHE A 80 -8.87 9.51 1.38
CA PHE A 80 -9.30 8.72 0.26
C PHE A 80 -10.12 7.52 0.72
N VAL A 81 -11.12 7.19 -0.09
CA VAL A 81 -11.99 6.05 0.13
C VAL A 81 -11.63 4.98 -0.89
N GLN A 82 -11.35 3.80 -0.41
CA GLN A 82 -10.98 2.65 -1.21
C GLN A 82 -11.96 1.50 -0.99
N LEU A 83 -12.21 0.70 -2.02
CA LEU A 83 -12.95 -0.55 -1.90
C LEU A 83 -11.98 -1.69 -1.57
N VAL A 84 -12.12 -2.25 -0.38
CA VAL A 84 -11.38 -3.44 0.02
C VAL A 84 -12.38 -4.58 0.23
N ASN A 85 -12.34 -5.60 -0.62
CA ASN A 85 -13.29 -6.71 -0.60
C ASN A 85 -14.77 -6.27 -0.59
N GLY A 86 -15.11 -5.22 -1.36
CA GLY A 86 -16.46 -4.66 -1.43
C GLY A 86 -16.85 -3.76 -0.24
N HIS A 87 -16.00 -3.59 0.75
CA HIS A 87 -16.20 -2.66 1.85
C HIS A 87 -15.51 -1.32 1.60
N ARG A 88 -16.21 -0.23 1.90
CA ARG A 88 -15.63 1.11 1.85
C ARG A 88 -14.71 1.29 3.05
N VAL A 89 -13.43 1.52 2.79
CA VAL A 89 -12.42 1.84 3.81
C VAL A 89 -11.97 3.27 3.57
N GLU A 90 -12.19 4.12 4.56
CA GLU A 90 -11.68 5.48 4.55
C GLU A 90 -10.27 5.49 5.17
N MET A 91 -9.34 6.13 4.46
CA MET A 91 -7.96 6.26 4.88
C MET A 91 -7.54 7.73 4.79
N THR A 92 -6.73 8.16 5.74
CA THR A 92 -6.07 9.46 5.71
C THR A 92 -4.61 9.25 5.38
N VAL A 93 -4.12 9.98 4.38
CA VAL A 93 -2.70 10.02 4.00
C VAL A 93 -2.19 11.42 4.25
N ARG A 94 -1.09 11.53 4.97
CA ARG A 94 -0.41 12.78 5.25
C ARG A 94 1.00 12.74 4.70
N ILE A 95 1.42 13.79 4.02
CA ILE A 95 2.79 13.94 3.58
C ILE A 95 3.64 14.26 4.82
N ALA A 96 4.56 13.35 5.16
CA ALA A 96 5.50 13.52 6.26
C ALA A 96 6.76 14.25 5.81
N ARG A 97 7.24 13.94 4.61
CA ARG A 97 8.43 14.53 4.01
C ARG A 97 8.32 14.50 2.49
N GLU A 98 8.78 15.56 1.87
CA GLU A 98 8.85 15.66 0.42
C GLU A 98 10.20 16.28 0.02
N ILE A 99 10.98 15.53 -0.76
CA ILE A 99 12.20 16.00 -1.40
C ILE A 99 11.98 15.86 -2.90
N PRO A 100 11.80 16.96 -3.63
CA PRO A 100 11.48 16.94 -5.05
C PRO A 100 12.43 16.06 -5.86
N ASN A 101 11.85 15.17 -6.66
CA ASN A 101 12.54 14.21 -7.55
C ASN A 101 13.39 13.14 -6.85
N GLN A 102 13.31 13.03 -5.52
CA GLN A 102 14.12 12.08 -4.75
C GLN A 102 13.29 11.21 -3.80
N GLU A 103 12.44 11.84 -2.98
CA GLU A 103 11.79 11.11 -1.89
C GLU A 103 10.40 11.69 -1.57
N LEU A 104 9.45 10.81 -1.29
CA LEU A 104 8.13 11.17 -0.78
C LEU A 104 7.75 10.20 0.34
N ASP A 105 7.69 10.71 1.58
CA ASP A 105 7.27 9.94 2.74
C ASP A 105 5.83 10.29 3.14
N LEU A 106 5.07 9.26 3.40
CA LEU A 106 3.65 9.33 3.69
C LEU A 106 3.36 8.65 5.03
N LEU A 107 2.48 9.24 5.82
CA LEU A 107 1.86 8.59 6.96
C LEU A 107 0.42 8.24 6.61
N THR A 108 0.06 6.99 6.82
CA THR A 108 -1.27 6.47 6.52
C THR A 108 -1.99 6.03 7.79
N SER A 109 -3.28 6.28 7.85
CA SER A 109 -4.13 5.80 8.93
C SER A 109 -5.53 5.50 8.42
N SER A 110 -6.19 4.50 8.99
CA SER A 110 -7.59 4.21 8.72
C SER A 110 -8.42 4.32 9.99
N GLY A 111 -9.67 4.76 9.83
CA GLY A 111 -10.62 4.95 10.93
C GLY A 111 -10.62 6.36 11.52
N ALA A 112 -11.69 6.68 12.24
CA ALA A 112 -11.86 7.98 12.90
C ALA A 112 -10.88 8.22 14.06
N SER A 113 -10.26 7.14 14.57
CA SER A 113 -9.19 7.20 15.56
C SER A 113 -8.12 6.14 15.25
N VAL A 114 -6.87 6.46 15.54
CA VAL A 114 -5.72 5.55 15.40
C VAL A 114 -5.92 4.23 16.18
N SER A 115 -6.79 4.22 17.19
CA SER A 115 -7.10 3.04 18.00
C SER A 115 -8.05 2.04 17.32
N GLU A 116 -8.70 2.39 16.20
CA GLU A 116 -9.73 1.56 15.59
C GLU A 116 -9.36 0.91 14.26
N GLY A 117 -8.18 1.18 13.73
CA GLY A 117 -7.79 0.73 12.41
C GLY A 117 -6.36 0.23 12.32
N PHE A 118 -5.72 0.59 11.24
CA PHE A 118 -4.29 0.45 11.05
C PHE A 118 -3.64 1.82 10.92
N SER A 119 -2.36 1.88 11.23
CA SER A 119 -1.49 3.00 10.92
C SER A 119 -0.24 2.48 10.24
N GLY A 120 0.38 3.31 9.42
CA GLY A 120 1.61 2.92 8.74
C GLY A 120 2.32 4.11 8.15
N ASP A 121 3.54 3.85 7.74
CA ASP A 121 4.35 4.71 6.93
C ASP A 121 4.57 4.07 5.57
N ALA A 122 4.71 4.91 4.56
CA ALA A 122 5.09 4.52 3.22
C ALA A 122 6.10 5.53 2.68
N SER A 123 7.10 5.06 1.96
CA SER A 123 8.09 5.92 1.31
C SER A 123 8.31 5.51 -0.14
N PHE A 124 8.46 6.51 -0.98
CA PHE A 124 8.88 6.37 -2.37
C PHE A 124 10.27 7.00 -2.51
N ARG A 125 11.25 6.23 -2.98
CA ARG A 125 12.58 6.72 -3.32
C ARG A 125 12.81 6.60 -4.81
N LEU A 126 13.31 7.69 -5.41
CA LEU A 126 13.59 7.76 -6.83
C LEU A 126 15.10 7.82 -7.02
N ILE A 127 15.61 6.86 -7.77
CA ILE A 127 17.04 6.76 -8.08
C ILE A 127 17.17 6.92 -9.59
N ALA A 128 17.89 7.98 -10.00
CA ALA A 128 18.13 8.26 -11.42
C ALA A 128 19.06 7.21 -12.01
N GLY A 129 18.67 6.61 -13.13
CA GLY A 129 19.55 5.91 -14.07
C GLY A 129 19.80 6.79 -15.30
N ASP A 130 20.51 6.26 -16.30
CA ASP A 130 20.84 7.02 -17.51
C ASP A 130 19.57 7.41 -18.29
N ASP A 131 18.69 6.44 -18.58
CA ASP A 131 17.45 6.64 -19.34
C ASP A 131 16.20 6.20 -18.58
N TYR A 132 16.30 5.96 -17.27
CA TYR A 132 15.19 5.47 -16.45
C TYR A 132 15.26 5.97 -15.02
N THR A 133 14.14 5.83 -14.32
CA THR A 133 14.05 6.01 -12.87
C THR A 133 13.79 4.68 -12.22
N ARG A 134 14.60 4.31 -11.25
CA ARG A 134 14.32 3.21 -10.33
C ARG A 134 13.48 3.76 -9.18
N LEU A 135 12.22 3.33 -9.11
CA LEU A 135 11.30 3.69 -8.05
C LEU A 135 11.29 2.55 -7.03
N VAL A 136 11.70 2.85 -5.81
CA VAL A 136 11.67 1.93 -4.67
C VAL A 136 10.55 2.37 -3.75
N PHE A 137 9.62 1.47 -3.52
CA PHE A 137 8.53 1.64 -2.57
C PHE A 137 8.81 0.80 -1.32
N HIS A 138 8.68 1.43 -0.17
CA HIS A 138 8.77 0.77 1.13
C HIS A 138 7.55 1.17 1.96
N SER A 139 6.92 0.21 2.64
CA SER A 139 5.81 0.50 3.53
C SER A 139 5.83 -0.42 4.74
N GLN A 140 5.47 0.14 5.88
CA GLN A 140 5.38 -0.58 7.13
C GLN A 140 4.02 -0.29 7.78
N THR A 141 3.20 -1.34 7.93
CA THR A 141 1.84 -1.22 8.48
C THR A 141 1.76 -1.86 9.87
N GLN A 142 1.14 -1.15 10.81
CA GLN A 142 0.85 -1.62 12.15
C GLN A 142 -0.65 -1.85 12.32
N PHE A 143 -1.03 -3.08 12.69
CA PHE A 143 -2.41 -3.42 12.98
C PHE A 143 -2.66 -3.29 14.49
N VAL A 144 -3.64 -2.48 14.86
CA VAL A 144 -3.94 -2.20 16.27
C VAL A 144 -4.74 -3.32 16.91
N ARG A 145 -5.72 -3.86 16.18
CA ARG A 145 -6.63 -4.89 16.71
C ARG A 145 -5.98 -6.27 16.70
N PHE A 146 -6.19 -7.04 17.77
CA PHE A 146 -5.66 -8.40 17.92
C PHE A 146 -6.06 -9.33 16.76
N ARG A 147 -7.32 -9.28 16.31
CA ARG A 147 -7.80 -10.07 15.17
C ARG A 147 -7.10 -9.72 13.86
N ASP A 148 -6.81 -8.43 13.66
CA ASP A 148 -6.15 -7.95 12.44
C ASP A 148 -4.68 -8.37 12.41
N ARG A 149 -4.03 -8.48 13.59
CA ARG A 149 -2.68 -9.06 13.75
C ARG A 149 -2.62 -10.54 13.40
N ILE A 150 -3.69 -11.30 13.69
CA ILE A 150 -3.78 -12.72 13.29
C ILE A 150 -3.87 -12.84 11.77
N LEU A 151 -4.58 -11.91 11.13
CA LEU A 151 -4.77 -11.87 9.67
C LEU A 151 -3.63 -11.15 8.94
N GLU A 152 -2.71 -10.52 9.66
CA GLU A 152 -1.61 -9.73 9.10
C GLU A 152 -0.87 -10.42 7.95
N PRO A 153 -0.44 -11.70 8.03
CA PRO A 153 0.29 -12.33 6.92
C PRO A 153 -0.53 -12.38 5.64
N VAL A 154 -1.84 -12.63 5.75
CA VAL A 154 -2.75 -12.68 4.59
C VAL A 154 -2.99 -11.27 4.04
N LEU A 155 -3.20 -10.30 4.92
CA LEU A 155 -3.39 -8.90 4.56
C LEU A 155 -2.14 -8.34 3.89
N THR A 156 -0.95 -8.62 4.43
CA THR A 156 0.33 -8.16 3.86
C THR A 156 0.54 -8.71 2.45
N ILE A 157 0.27 -10.00 2.22
CA ILE A 157 0.38 -10.60 0.88
C ILE A 157 -0.60 -9.93 -0.10
N ALA A 158 -1.84 -9.68 0.34
CA ALA A 158 -2.84 -9.02 -0.50
C ALA A 158 -2.45 -7.57 -0.82
N MET A 159 -1.95 -6.84 0.17
CA MET A 159 -1.45 -5.47 0.00
C MET A 159 -0.22 -5.43 -0.92
N GLN A 160 0.72 -6.35 -0.76
CA GLN A 160 1.90 -6.44 -1.62
C GLN A 160 1.53 -6.65 -3.10
N ARG A 161 0.61 -7.58 -3.37
CA ARG A 161 0.10 -7.79 -4.74
C ARG A 161 -0.54 -6.52 -5.30
N LYS A 162 -1.37 -5.87 -4.50
CA LYS A 162 -2.02 -4.62 -4.91
C LYS A 162 -1.00 -3.54 -5.24
N ILE A 163 0.01 -3.33 -4.40
CA ILE A 163 1.07 -2.34 -4.63
C ILE A 163 1.85 -2.68 -5.90
N HIS A 164 2.19 -3.95 -6.09
CA HIS A 164 2.86 -4.42 -7.31
C HIS A 164 2.04 -4.07 -8.56
N ASP A 165 0.74 -4.37 -8.56
CA ASP A 165 -0.17 -4.09 -9.68
C ASP A 165 -0.34 -2.58 -9.92
N ASP A 166 -0.44 -1.78 -8.85
CA ASP A 166 -0.55 -0.32 -8.94
C ASP A 166 0.74 0.30 -9.49
N LEU A 167 1.91 -0.14 -9.06
CA LEU A 167 3.20 0.32 -9.61
C LEU A 167 3.39 -0.11 -11.07
N ALA A 168 2.96 -1.32 -11.43
CA ALA A 168 2.98 -1.76 -12.83
C ALA A 168 2.06 -0.88 -13.71
N ARG A 169 0.89 -0.50 -13.21
CA ARG A 169 -0.02 0.44 -13.87
C ARG A 169 0.62 1.82 -14.02
N LEU A 170 1.26 2.34 -12.96
CA LEU A 170 2.00 3.60 -12.99
C LEU A 170 3.03 3.59 -14.12
N LYS A 171 3.84 2.53 -14.21
CA LYS A 171 4.83 2.35 -15.26
C LYS A 171 4.20 2.41 -16.66
N ILE A 172 3.15 1.61 -16.90
CA ILE A 172 2.46 1.57 -18.20
C ILE A 172 1.94 2.96 -18.59
N LEU A 173 1.33 3.68 -17.66
CA LEU A 173 0.77 5.01 -17.94
C LEU A 173 1.88 6.02 -18.26
N LEU A 174 2.98 6.00 -17.50
CA LEU A 174 4.11 6.88 -17.72
C LEU A 174 4.80 6.62 -19.05
N GLU A 175 5.03 5.37 -19.38
CA GLU A 175 5.72 4.99 -20.63
C GLU A 175 4.84 5.21 -21.86
N ALA A 176 3.51 5.05 -21.76
CA ALA A 176 2.58 5.30 -22.85
C ALA A 176 2.43 6.80 -23.21
N GLU A 177 2.62 7.71 -22.26
CA GLU A 177 2.57 9.16 -22.54
C GLU A 177 3.65 9.64 -23.51
N THR A 178 4.79 8.94 -23.63
CA THR A 178 5.86 9.30 -24.60
C THR A 178 5.42 9.10 -26.04
N VAL A 179 4.78 7.98 -26.30
CA VAL A 179 4.38 7.61 -27.68
C VAL A 179 3.43 8.66 -28.26
N LYS A 180 2.66 9.32 -27.40
CA LYS A 180 1.68 10.33 -27.84
C LYS A 180 2.30 11.72 -28.07
N SER A 181 3.43 12.03 -27.44
CA SER A 181 4.12 13.31 -27.61
C SER A 181 5.12 13.30 -28.79
N GLU A 182 5.52 12.12 -29.26
CA GLU A 182 6.45 11.93 -30.39
C GLU A 182 5.74 11.72 -31.73
N SER A 183 4.41 11.68 -31.78
CA SER A 183 3.67 11.66 -33.06
C SER A 183 3.83 13.02 -33.72
N PRO A 184 4.60 13.14 -34.83
CA PRO A 184 4.72 14.40 -35.54
C PRO A 184 3.34 14.77 -36.07
N HIS A 185 2.97 16.03 -35.84
CA HIS A 185 1.84 16.65 -36.52
C HIS A 185 2.22 16.73 -38.00
N ASP A 186 1.88 15.70 -38.77
CA ASP A 186 1.95 15.79 -40.24
C ASP A 186 1.01 16.91 -40.68
N SER A 187 1.62 18.06 -40.89
CA SER A 187 1.04 19.23 -41.52
C SER A 187 0.88 18.92 -43.02
N HIS A 188 -0.33 18.78 -43.46
CA HIS A 188 -0.71 19.00 -44.87
C HIS A 188 -1.43 20.32 -45.00
#